data_31837bd67afe78ef14cf84b4f316011e
#
_entry.id   31837bd67afe78ef14cf84b4f316011e
#
_cell.length_a   1.000
_cell.length_b   1.000
_cell.length_c   1.000
_cell.angle_alpha   90.00
_cell.angle_beta   90.00
_cell.angle_gamma   90.00
#
_symmetry.space_group_name_H-M   'P 1'
#
loop_
_entity.id
_entity.type
_entity.pdbx_description
1 polymer ?
#
loop_
_entity_poly.entity_id
_entity_poly.type
_entity_poly.pdbx_seq_one_letter_code
_entity_poly.pdbx_strand_id
1 'polypeptide(L)'
;MRAVQFKAFGDPSVLELMEAPDPAADERTAVVRVTAASINPSDVKNVAGAMKQTTLPRILGRDYAGVVEKGPADWIGAEVWGAGGDVGFTRDGTNAELIAVPVASLRRKPEALSFDQAASVGVNYMAAWLGLEAAGLEAGETALLIGAGGGVGGSAAQVAKRLGARVIGADNRELLPDAPARAVAEKLIIGAKDLPAEVRAATGGKGADVVFDLVGGIMFRNAVNRVEPAGAARRNRRDGPARSELRSRRLLP
;
A
#
# COMPACT_ATOMS: atom_id res chain seq x y z
N MET A 1 -29.41 -0.65 -2.81
CA MET A 1 -28.31 0.10 -2.16
C MET A 1 -27.70 1.11 -3.11
N ARG A 2 -27.24 2.24 -2.60
CA ARG A 2 -26.48 3.19 -3.42
C ARG A 2 -25.03 2.71 -3.59
N ALA A 3 -24.49 2.88 -4.80
CA ALA A 3 -23.13 2.48 -5.12
C ALA A 3 -22.52 3.38 -6.20
N VAL A 4 -21.20 3.50 -6.22
CA VAL A 4 -20.43 4.18 -7.28
C VAL A 4 -19.93 3.13 -8.26
N GLN A 5 -20.45 3.14 -9.46
CA GLN A 5 -20.19 2.14 -10.51
C GLN A 5 -19.64 2.79 -11.78
N PHE A 6 -18.87 2.04 -12.54
CA PHE A 6 -18.48 2.38 -13.91
C PHE A 6 -18.81 1.23 -14.87
N LYS A 7 -19.26 1.60 -16.07
CA LYS A 7 -19.72 0.69 -17.13
C LYS A 7 -18.77 0.66 -18.33
N ALA A 8 -17.86 1.63 -18.38
CA ALA A 8 -16.81 1.75 -19.39
C ALA A 8 -15.54 2.25 -18.73
N PHE A 9 -14.38 1.93 -19.30
CA PHE A 9 -13.12 2.52 -18.89
C PHE A 9 -13.00 3.96 -19.42
N GLY A 10 -12.37 4.83 -18.63
CA GLY A 10 -12.18 6.24 -18.97
C GLY A 10 -11.54 7.04 -17.84
N ASP A 11 -11.74 8.35 -17.88
CA ASP A 11 -11.38 9.21 -16.76
C ASP A 11 -12.46 9.12 -15.65
N PRO A 12 -12.25 9.72 -14.47
CA PRO A 12 -13.21 9.63 -13.36
C PRO A 12 -14.63 10.12 -13.65
N SER A 13 -14.89 10.81 -14.76
CA SER A 13 -16.23 11.26 -15.15
C SER A 13 -17.17 10.11 -15.57
N VAL A 14 -16.60 8.92 -15.84
CA VAL A 14 -17.40 7.71 -16.12
C VAL A 14 -18.03 7.07 -14.88
N LEU A 15 -17.69 7.57 -13.68
CA LEU A 15 -18.25 7.09 -12.42
C LEU A 15 -19.66 7.63 -12.22
N GLU A 16 -20.60 6.73 -11.96
CA GLU A 16 -22.00 7.04 -11.72
C GLU A 16 -22.41 6.60 -10.32
N LEU A 17 -23.09 7.49 -9.58
CA LEU A 17 -23.84 7.08 -8.40
C LEU A 17 -25.16 6.47 -8.86
N MET A 18 -25.41 5.23 -8.47
CA MET A 18 -26.59 4.50 -8.90
C MET A 18 -27.17 3.62 -7.80
N GLU A 19 -28.41 3.20 -8.01
CA GLU A 19 -29.03 2.14 -7.23
C GLU A 19 -28.62 0.78 -7.79
N ALA A 20 -28.03 -0.06 -6.93
CA ALA A 20 -27.65 -1.43 -7.23
C ALA A 20 -28.48 -2.40 -6.34
N PRO A 21 -28.69 -3.64 -6.76
CA PRO A 21 -29.26 -4.66 -5.88
C PRO A 21 -28.40 -4.86 -4.63
N ASP A 22 -29.07 -5.12 -3.51
CA ASP A 22 -28.35 -5.50 -2.30
C ASP A 22 -27.66 -6.85 -2.50
N PRO A 23 -26.41 -7.01 -2.03
CA PRO A 23 -25.73 -8.29 -2.10
C PRO A 23 -26.39 -9.32 -1.18
N ALA A 24 -26.31 -10.59 -1.57
CA ALA A 24 -26.82 -11.70 -0.77
C ALA A 24 -25.74 -12.27 0.13
N ALA A 25 -26.16 -12.77 1.29
CA ALA A 25 -25.32 -13.55 2.21
C ALA A 25 -25.67 -15.04 2.10
N ASP A 26 -24.68 -15.88 2.39
CA ASP A 26 -24.83 -17.32 2.57
C ASP A 26 -23.85 -17.83 3.65
N GLU A 27 -23.67 -19.14 3.79
CA GLU A 27 -22.75 -19.73 4.77
C GLU A 27 -21.27 -19.33 4.53
N ARG A 28 -20.91 -18.91 3.32
CA ARG A 28 -19.54 -18.56 2.92
C ARG A 28 -19.34 -17.07 2.67
N THR A 29 -20.42 -16.32 2.59
CA THR A 29 -20.45 -14.90 2.22
C THR A 29 -21.19 -14.10 3.28
N ALA A 30 -20.53 -13.11 3.83
CA ALA A 30 -21.15 -12.12 4.71
C ALA A 30 -21.42 -10.83 3.95
N VAL A 31 -22.47 -10.12 4.34
CA VAL A 31 -22.76 -8.76 3.87
C VAL A 31 -22.36 -7.79 4.97
N VAL A 32 -21.51 -6.87 4.62
CA VAL A 32 -21.01 -5.82 5.53
C VAL A 32 -21.63 -4.48 5.11
N ARG A 33 -22.24 -3.78 6.07
CA ARG A 33 -22.58 -2.38 5.92
C ARG A 33 -21.31 -1.56 6.05
N VAL A 34 -20.93 -0.92 4.96
CA VAL A 34 -19.72 -0.11 4.87
C VAL A 34 -19.93 1.19 5.64
N THR A 35 -19.08 1.43 6.63
CA THR A 35 -19.02 2.68 7.38
C THR A 35 -17.99 3.63 6.80
N ALA A 36 -16.86 3.08 6.34
CA ALA A 36 -15.77 3.81 5.69
C ALA A 36 -15.13 2.98 4.59
N ALA A 37 -14.73 3.64 3.51
CA ALA A 37 -13.98 3.07 2.40
C ALA A 37 -12.89 4.05 1.96
N SER A 38 -11.70 3.56 1.62
CA SER A 38 -10.63 4.42 1.11
C SER A 38 -10.67 4.52 -0.42
N ILE A 39 -10.05 5.59 -0.93
CA ILE A 39 -9.77 5.77 -2.35
C ILE A 39 -8.27 5.66 -2.54
N ASN A 40 -7.85 4.75 -3.41
CA ASN A 40 -6.45 4.50 -3.72
C ASN A 40 -6.09 4.99 -5.13
N PRO A 41 -4.83 5.36 -5.40
CA PRO A 41 -4.37 5.62 -6.76
C PRO A 41 -4.63 4.46 -7.73
N SER A 42 -4.66 3.22 -7.22
CA SER A 42 -5.02 2.04 -8.01
C SER A 42 -6.48 2.04 -8.47
N ASP A 43 -7.39 2.68 -7.74
CA ASP A 43 -8.80 2.80 -8.15
C ASP A 43 -8.91 3.71 -9.38
N VAL A 44 -8.19 4.82 -9.39
CA VAL A 44 -8.11 5.71 -10.57
C VAL A 44 -7.52 4.98 -11.78
N LYS A 45 -6.43 4.20 -11.57
CA LYS A 45 -5.84 3.36 -12.62
C LYS A 45 -6.80 2.28 -13.10
N ASN A 46 -7.63 1.73 -12.22
CA ASN A 46 -8.65 0.75 -12.55
C ASN A 46 -9.71 1.35 -13.48
N VAL A 47 -10.26 2.50 -13.13
CA VAL A 47 -11.22 3.24 -13.97
C VAL A 47 -10.63 3.57 -15.33
N ALA A 48 -9.35 3.94 -15.38
CA ALA A 48 -8.62 4.21 -16.63
C ALA A 48 -8.30 2.96 -17.48
N GLY A 49 -8.69 1.75 -17.03
CA GLY A 49 -8.47 0.50 -17.78
C GLY A 49 -7.06 -0.09 -17.66
N ALA A 50 -6.23 0.42 -16.74
CA ALA A 50 -4.88 -0.11 -16.52
C ALA A 50 -4.88 -1.48 -15.80
N MET A 51 -5.98 -1.85 -15.18
CA MET A 51 -6.16 -3.13 -14.46
C MET A 51 -6.91 -4.12 -15.35
N LYS A 52 -6.14 -4.91 -16.13
CA LYS A 52 -6.67 -5.81 -17.18
C LYS A 52 -7.63 -6.89 -16.68
N GLN A 53 -7.56 -7.24 -15.39
CA GLN A 53 -8.45 -8.23 -14.78
C GLN A 53 -9.86 -7.70 -14.49
N THR A 54 -10.10 -6.39 -14.59
CA THR A 54 -11.38 -5.79 -14.24
C THR A 54 -12.47 -6.17 -15.24
N THR A 55 -13.58 -6.66 -14.71
CA THR A 55 -14.79 -6.95 -15.48
C THR A 55 -15.85 -5.88 -15.25
N LEU A 56 -16.50 -5.44 -16.34
CA LEU A 56 -17.52 -4.39 -16.33
C LEU A 56 -18.93 -4.97 -16.47
N PRO A 57 -19.99 -4.34 -15.92
CA PRO A 57 -19.92 -3.16 -15.04
C PRO A 57 -19.30 -3.50 -13.68
N ARG A 58 -18.75 -2.48 -12.96
CA ARG A 58 -18.09 -2.73 -11.69
C ARG A 58 -18.33 -1.59 -10.68
N ILE A 59 -18.64 -1.94 -9.43
CA ILE A 59 -18.58 -1.02 -8.29
C ILE A 59 -17.12 -0.88 -7.88
N LEU A 60 -16.66 0.35 -7.72
CA LEU A 60 -15.28 0.68 -7.41
C LEU A 60 -14.96 0.46 -5.91
N GLY A 61 -13.67 0.51 -5.57
CA GLY A 61 -13.16 0.51 -4.20
C GLY A 61 -12.63 -0.84 -3.74
N ARG A 62 -11.63 -0.81 -2.87
CA ARG A 62 -10.87 -2.00 -2.46
C ARG A 62 -10.74 -2.20 -0.96
N ASP A 63 -10.80 -1.11 -0.19
CA ASP A 63 -10.64 -1.11 1.27
C ASP A 63 -11.96 -0.74 1.92
N TYR A 64 -12.29 -1.40 3.01
CA TYR A 64 -13.49 -1.13 3.77
C TYR A 64 -13.27 -1.32 5.27
N ALA A 65 -14.09 -0.63 6.05
CA ALA A 65 -14.40 -0.97 7.42
C ALA A 65 -15.90 -0.74 7.65
N GLY A 66 -16.52 -1.59 8.44
CA GLY A 66 -17.97 -1.56 8.63
C GLY A 66 -18.46 -2.63 9.59
N VAL A 67 -19.76 -2.89 9.58
CA VAL A 67 -20.43 -3.83 10.47
C VAL A 67 -21.07 -4.94 9.67
N VAL A 68 -20.88 -6.18 10.09
CA VAL A 68 -21.53 -7.34 9.45
C VAL A 68 -23.02 -7.28 9.71
N GLU A 69 -23.82 -7.22 8.64
CA GLU A 69 -25.27 -7.12 8.70
C GLU A 69 -25.97 -8.45 8.45
N LYS A 70 -25.40 -9.28 7.53
CA LYS A 70 -25.93 -10.61 7.22
C LYS A 70 -24.76 -11.59 7.06
N GLY A 71 -25.00 -12.86 7.44
CA GLY A 71 -23.99 -13.93 7.34
C GLY A 71 -24.07 -14.90 8.51
N PRO A 72 -23.01 -15.66 8.78
CA PRO A 72 -22.97 -16.55 9.94
C PRO A 72 -23.20 -15.82 11.26
N ALA A 73 -23.94 -16.44 12.18
CA ALA A 73 -24.40 -15.84 13.44
C ALA A 73 -23.27 -15.21 14.28
N ASP A 74 -22.10 -15.88 14.33
CA ASP A 74 -20.92 -15.42 15.10
C ASP A 74 -20.32 -14.09 14.61
N TRP A 75 -20.70 -13.66 13.41
CA TRP A 75 -20.21 -12.43 12.81
C TRP A 75 -21.22 -11.29 12.78
N ILE A 76 -22.53 -11.56 12.91
CA ILE A 76 -23.56 -10.51 12.87
C ILE A 76 -23.29 -9.46 13.96
N GLY A 77 -23.29 -8.19 13.58
CA GLY A 77 -22.97 -7.06 14.47
C GLY A 77 -21.48 -6.84 14.72
N ALA A 78 -20.60 -7.71 14.22
CA ALA A 78 -19.17 -7.54 14.39
C ALA A 78 -18.66 -6.36 13.56
N GLU A 79 -17.84 -5.52 14.17
CA GLU A 79 -17.04 -4.52 13.47
C GLU A 79 -15.88 -5.21 12.74
N VAL A 80 -15.81 -5.01 11.43
CA VAL A 80 -14.84 -5.67 10.55
C VAL A 80 -14.15 -4.69 9.63
N TRP A 81 -13.00 -5.10 9.10
CA TRP A 81 -12.25 -4.36 8.09
C TRP A 81 -11.60 -5.34 7.13
N GLY A 82 -11.23 -4.85 5.95
CA GLY A 82 -10.55 -5.66 4.96
C GLY A 82 -10.18 -4.90 3.71
N ALA A 83 -9.39 -5.56 2.86
CA ALA A 83 -8.91 -4.98 1.61
C ALA A 83 -8.47 -6.06 0.62
N GLY A 84 -8.35 -5.64 -0.64
CA GLY A 84 -7.59 -6.38 -1.64
C GLY A 84 -8.33 -7.55 -2.27
N GLY A 85 -7.56 -8.53 -2.72
CA GLY A 85 -8.07 -9.64 -3.52
C GLY A 85 -8.66 -9.15 -4.84
N ASP A 86 -9.80 -9.71 -5.20
CA ASP A 86 -10.56 -9.42 -6.41
C ASP A 86 -11.63 -8.31 -6.24
N VAL A 87 -11.73 -7.74 -5.05
CA VAL A 87 -12.65 -6.65 -4.70
C VAL A 87 -12.35 -5.40 -5.52
N GLY A 88 -13.37 -4.85 -6.18
CA GLY A 88 -13.25 -3.73 -7.10
C GLY A 88 -12.73 -4.10 -8.50
N PHE A 89 -12.43 -5.38 -8.76
CA PHE A 89 -11.96 -5.88 -10.07
C PHE A 89 -12.95 -6.87 -10.72
N THR A 90 -13.00 -8.10 -10.23
CA THR A 90 -13.92 -9.13 -10.72
C THR A 90 -15.14 -9.29 -9.81
N ARG A 91 -15.05 -8.77 -8.59
CA ARG A 91 -16.10 -8.68 -7.59
C ARG A 91 -16.39 -7.22 -7.28
N ASP A 92 -17.64 -6.90 -6.95
CA ASP A 92 -18.04 -5.53 -6.61
C ASP A 92 -17.27 -4.99 -5.42
N GLY A 93 -16.93 -3.70 -5.50
CA GLY A 93 -16.05 -3.00 -4.59
C GLY A 93 -16.75 -2.33 -3.42
N THR A 94 -15.96 -1.56 -2.69
CA THR A 94 -16.31 -1.01 -1.37
C THR A 94 -16.99 0.34 -1.42
N ASN A 95 -17.04 1.00 -2.60
CA ASN A 95 -17.73 2.29 -2.75
C ASN A 95 -19.24 2.08 -2.93
N ALA A 96 -19.84 1.43 -1.95
CA ALA A 96 -21.26 1.11 -1.85
C ALA A 96 -21.71 1.08 -0.39
N GLU A 97 -23.01 1.13 -0.14
CA GLU A 97 -23.55 1.02 1.23
C GLU A 97 -23.35 -0.38 1.81
N LEU A 98 -23.34 -1.41 0.96
CA LEU A 98 -23.14 -2.81 1.36
C LEU A 98 -22.11 -3.48 0.44
N ILE A 99 -21.34 -4.39 1.01
CA ILE A 99 -20.41 -5.25 0.26
C ILE A 99 -20.55 -6.71 0.68
N ALA A 100 -20.51 -7.62 -0.29
CA ALA A 100 -20.40 -9.05 -0.05
C ALA A 100 -18.92 -9.46 0.05
N VAL A 101 -18.54 -10.08 1.16
CA VAL A 101 -17.18 -10.55 1.40
C VAL A 101 -17.14 -12.00 1.83
N PRO A 102 -16.15 -12.81 1.41
CA PRO A 102 -16.01 -14.16 1.90
C PRO A 102 -15.82 -14.17 3.42
N VAL A 103 -16.53 -15.04 4.12
CA VAL A 103 -16.41 -15.19 5.58
C VAL A 103 -14.96 -15.50 5.99
N ALA A 104 -14.25 -16.28 5.20
CA ALA A 104 -12.84 -16.60 5.44
C ALA A 104 -11.90 -15.38 5.41
N SER A 105 -12.31 -14.29 4.74
CA SER A 105 -11.55 -13.04 4.66
C SER A 105 -11.92 -12.01 5.74
N LEU A 106 -12.99 -12.23 6.49
CA LEU A 106 -13.39 -11.33 7.55
C LEU A 106 -12.31 -11.21 8.62
N ARG A 107 -12.06 -9.98 9.04
CA ARG A 107 -11.16 -9.68 10.18
C ARG A 107 -11.85 -8.66 11.07
N ARG A 108 -11.86 -8.93 12.38
CA ARG A 108 -12.38 -7.97 13.35
C ARG A 108 -11.56 -6.70 13.32
N LYS A 109 -12.22 -5.55 13.31
CA LYS A 109 -11.57 -4.26 13.41
C LYS A 109 -10.89 -4.16 14.79
N PRO A 110 -9.60 -3.77 14.85
CA PRO A 110 -8.98 -3.45 16.14
C PRO A 110 -9.76 -2.35 16.87
N GLU A 111 -10.02 -2.53 18.16
CA GLU A 111 -10.78 -1.55 18.98
C GLU A 111 -10.12 -0.17 18.99
N ALA A 112 -8.79 -0.13 18.96
CA ALA A 112 -8.00 1.11 18.95
C ALA A 112 -8.10 1.92 17.64
N LEU A 113 -8.69 1.38 16.57
CA LEU A 113 -8.83 2.07 15.29
C LEU A 113 -10.28 2.52 15.09
N SER A 114 -10.47 3.75 14.61
CA SER A 114 -11.74 4.18 14.04
C SER A 114 -12.04 3.42 12.74
N PHE A 115 -13.27 3.50 12.23
CA PHE A 115 -13.61 2.92 10.92
C PHE A 115 -12.79 3.56 9.80
N ASP A 116 -12.58 4.88 9.82
CA ASP A 116 -11.79 5.61 8.82
C ASP A 116 -10.33 5.15 8.84
N GLN A 117 -9.75 5.01 10.03
CA GLN A 117 -8.40 4.48 10.18
C GLN A 117 -8.28 3.04 9.66
N ALA A 118 -9.21 2.17 10.05
CA ALA A 118 -9.21 0.77 9.62
C ALA A 118 -9.38 0.63 8.10
N ALA A 119 -10.27 1.44 7.48
CA ALA A 119 -10.46 1.46 6.03
C ALA A 119 -9.23 2.01 5.27
N SER A 120 -8.33 2.77 5.89
CA SER A 120 -7.15 3.34 5.25
C SER A 120 -5.92 2.41 5.29
N VAL A 121 -5.95 1.36 6.10
CA VAL A 121 -4.79 0.48 6.36
C VAL A 121 -4.56 -0.52 5.21
N GLY A 122 -5.60 -1.14 4.68
CA GLY A 122 -5.53 -2.38 3.92
C GLY A 122 -4.55 -2.40 2.77
N VAL A 123 -4.86 -1.73 1.66
CA VAL A 123 -4.02 -1.73 0.44
C VAL A 123 -2.65 -1.10 0.72
N ASN A 124 -2.61 -0.01 1.48
CA ASN A 124 -1.37 0.73 1.74
C ASN A 124 -0.34 -0.11 2.52
N TYR A 125 -0.74 -0.71 3.64
CA TYR A 125 0.16 -1.50 4.45
C TYR A 125 0.49 -2.85 3.81
N MET A 126 -0.44 -3.45 3.07
CA MET A 126 -0.17 -4.67 2.32
C MET A 126 0.89 -4.43 1.24
N ALA A 127 0.78 -3.35 0.46
CA ALA A 127 1.78 -2.98 -0.54
C ALA A 127 3.14 -2.68 0.12
N ALA A 128 3.15 -1.94 1.23
CA ALA A 128 4.35 -1.62 1.97
C ALA A 128 5.04 -2.87 2.52
N TRP A 129 4.28 -3.75 3.17
CA TRP A 129 4.80 -4.98 3.77
C TRP A 129 5.39 -5.92 2.73
N LEU A 130 4.59 -6.27 1.70
CA LEU A 130 5.03 -7.17 0.64
C LEU A 130 6.22 -6.62 -0.14
N GLY A 131 6.25 -5.30 -0.37
CA GLY A 131 7.37 -4.65 -1.02
C GLY A 131 8.66 -4.75 -0.20
N LEU A 132 8.64 -4.36 1.06
CA LEU A 132 9.81 -4.40 1.93
C LEU A 132 10.28 -5.84 2.22
N GLU A 133 9.35 -6.79 2.35
CA GLU A 133 9.65 -8.22 2.48
C GLU A 133 10.32 -8.76 1.21
N ALA A 134 9.78 -8.46 0.02
CA ALA A 134 10.39 -8.86 -1.26
C ALA A 134 11.79 -8.24 -1.45
N ALA A 135 12.02 -7.02 -0.95
CA ALA A 135 13.35 -6.43 -0.89
C ALA A 135 14.26 -7.13 0.13
N GLY A 136 13.71 -7.93 1.02
CA GLY A 136 14.43 -8.59 2.12
C GLY A 136 15.06 -7.56 3.06
N LEU A 137 14.33 -6.52 3.44
CA LEU A 137 14.81 -5.51 4.40
C LEU A 137 15.08 -6.17 5.75
N GLU A 138 16.27 -5.93 6.30
CA GLU A 138 16.72 -6.49 7.57
C GLU A 138 16.90 -5.40 8.64
N ALA A 139 16.87 -5.80 9.90
CA ALA A 139 17.11 -4.90 11.03
C ALA A 139 18.53 -4.28 10.95
N GLY A 140 18.65 -2.98 11.24
CA GLY A 140 19.88 -2.23 11.14
C GLY A 140 20.23 -1.72 9.75
N GLU A 141 19.55 -2.17 8.69
CA GLU A 141 19.67 -1.63 7.34
C GLU A 141 19.00 -0.25 7.20
N THR A 142 19.40 0.51 6.21
CA THR A 142 18.82 1.81 5.87
C THR A 142 17.88 1.67 4.68
N ALA A 143 16.59 1.98 4.88
CA ALA A 143 15.59 2.05 3.83
C ALA A 143 15.42 3.51 3.37
N LEU A 144 15.59 3.77 2.08
CA LEU A 144 15.19 5.01 1.42
C LEU A 144 13.80 4.81 0.81
N LEU A 145 12.85 5.62 1.27
CA LEU A 145 11.47 5.59 0.80
C LEU A 145 11.20 6.84 -0.05
N ILE A 146 11.04 6.67 -1.35
CA ILE A 146 10.75 7.76 -2.29
C ILE A 146 9.23 7.86 -2.45
N GLY A 147 8.66 9.02 -2.18
CA GLY A 147 7.23 9.24 -2.03
C GLY A 147 6.74 9.00 -0.61
N ALA A 148 7.56 9.32 0.39
CA ALA A 148 7.32 9.07 1.81
C ALA A 148 6.05 9.76 2.35
N GLY A 149 5.58 10.83 1.71
CA GLY A 149 4.34 11.54 2.08
C GLY A 149 3.06 10.87 1.61
N GLY A 150 3.15 9.89 0.70
CA GLY A 150 1.98 9.15 0.20
C GLY A 150 1.50 8.05 1.14
N GLY A 151 0.32 7.49 0.87
CA GLY A 151 -0.29 6.43 1.71
C GLY A 151 0.60 5.21 1.88
N VAL A 152 1.13 4.64 0.78
CA VAL A 152 2.06 3.50 0.85
C VAL A 152 3.41 3.92 1.45
N GLY A 153 3.90 5.14 1.14
CA GLY A 153 5.17 5.65 1.67
C GLY A 153 5.15 5.82 3.19
N GLY A 154 4.08 6.41 3.71
CA GLY A 154 3.88 6.53 5.16
C GLY A 154 3.73 5.18 5.85
N SER A 155 3.01 4.24 5.23
CA SER A 155 2.89 2.86 5.72
C SER A 155 4.25 2.14 5.70
N ALA A 156 5.01 2.28 4.61
CA ALA A 156 6.34 1.69 4.48
C ALA A 156 7.32 2.23 5.53
N ALA A 157 7.22 3.51 5.88
CA ALA A 157 8.03 4.10 6.94
C ALA A 157 7.77 3.41 8.29
N GLN A 158 6.51 3.20 8.64
CA GLN A 158 6.13 2.52 9.87
C GLN A 158 6.55 1.04 9.85
N VAL A 159 6.32 0.33 8.75
CA VAL A 159 6.72 -1.07 8.58
C VAL A 159 8.23 -1.21 8.67
N ALA A 160 9.02 -0.41 7.98
CA ALA A 160 10.48 -0.44 8.02
C ALA A 160 11.01 -0.17 9.45
N LYS A 161 10.43 0.81 10.14
CA LYS A 161 10.76 1.08 11.54
C LYS A 161 10.43 -0.11 12.45
N ARG A 162 9.27 -0.75 12.25
CA ARG A 162 8.86 -1.95 13.01
C ARG A 162 9.78 -3.14 12.77
N LEU A 163 10.36 -3.26 11.56
CA LEU A 163 11.36 -4.26 11.20
C LEU A 163 12.77 -3.94 11.75
N GLY A 164 12.94 -2.81 12.44
CA GLY A 164 14.21 -2.41 13.02
C GLY A 164 15.16 -1.71 12.04
N ALA A 165 14.69 -1.31 10.87
CA ALA A 165 15.48 -0.57 9.91
C ALA A 165 15.53 0.93 10.23
N ARG A 166 16.60 1.60 9.76
CA ARG A 166 16.69 3.06 9.70
C ARG A 166 15.89 3.57 8.52
N VAL A 167 15.13 4.64 8.70
CA VAL A 167 14.23 5.16 7.66
C VAL A 167 14.68 6.54 7.22
N ILE A 168 14.94 6.69 5.91
CA ILE A 168 15.09 7.98 5.23
C ILE A 168 13.91 8.15 4.29
N GLY A 169 13.09 9.17 4.53
CA GLY A 169 11.99 9.52 3.64
C GLY A 169 12.42 10.60 2.64
N ALA A 170 12.02 10.45 1.37
CA ALA A 170 12.21 11.47 0.35
C ALA A 170 10.89 11.80 -0.34
N ASP A 171 10.67 13.09 -0.61
CA ASP A 171 9.50 13.56 -1.35
C ASP A 171 9.81 14.86 -2.10
N ASN A 172 9.01 15.18 -3.12
CA ASN A 172 9.13 16.45 -3.85
C ASN A 172 8.38 17.60 -3.18
N ARG A 173 7.46 17.28 -2.26
CA ARG A 173 6.62 18.23 -1.55
C ARG A 173 6.79 18.07 -0.06
N GLU A 174 6.62 19.16 0.67
CA GLU A 174 6.53 19.10 2.12
C GLU A 174 5.44 18.12 2.55
N LEU A 175 5.76 17.26 3.50
CA LEU A 175 4.82 16.29 4.04
C LEU A 175 3.78 17.01 4.92
N LEU A 176 2.55 16.49 4.92
CA LEU A 176 1.53 16.96 5.86
C LEU A 176 2.03 16.84 7.31
N PRO A 177 1.58 17.72 8.22
CA PRO A 177 2.04 17.71 9.63
C PRO A 177 1.85 16.36 10.33
N ASP A 178 0.79 15.65 10.00
CA ASP A 178 0.37 14.36 10.54
C ASP A 178 0.84 13.15 9.70
N ALA A 179 1.64 13.38 8.65
CA ALA A 179 2.13 12.30 7.80
C ALA A 179 2.91 11.26 8.63
N PRO A 180 2.58 9.96 8.55
CA PRO A 180 3.20 8.92 9.36
C PRO A 180 4.73 8.86 9.26
N ALA A 181 5.28 9.17 8.08
CA ALA A 181 6.72 9.20 7.88
C ALA A 181 7.44 10.25 8.75
N ARG A 182 6.76 11.36 9.12
CA ARG A 182 7.36 12.36 10.03
C ARG A 182 7.66 11.81 11.41
N ALA A 183 6.82 10.92 11.91
CA ALA A 183 6.96 10.37 13.25
C ALA A 183 8.08 9.32 13.36
N VAL A 184 8.47 8.69 12.23
CA VAL A 184 9.35 7.51 12.29
C VAL A 184 10.64 7.63 11.46
N ALA A 185 10.70 8.53 10.47
CA ALA A 185 11.90 8.73 9.66
C ALA A 185 12.98 9.46 10.48
N GLU A 186 14.20 8.97 10.41
CA GLU A 186 15.37 9.65 10.99
C GLU A 186 15.74 10.91 10.20
N LYS A 187 15.47 10.90 8.91
CA LYS A 187 15.69 12.03 8.02
C LYS A 187 14.57 12.11 6.98
N LEU A 188 14.08 13.32 6.75
CA LEU A 188 13.24 13.67 5.61
C LEU A 188 14.05 14.55 4.66
N ILE A 189 14.02 14.21 3.39
CA ILE A 189 14.69 14.93 2.29
C ILE A 189 13.60 15.42 1.36
N ILE A 190 13.41 16.74 1.30
CA ILE A 190 12.33 17.37 0.54
C ILE A 190 12.90 18.18 -0.61
N GLY A 191 12.39 17.94 -1.83
CA GLY A 191 12.76 18.69 -3.03
C GLY A 191 14.24 18.58 -3.40
N ALA A 192 14.87 17.44 -3.13
CA ALA A 192 16.30 17.22 -3.36
C ALA A 192 16.70 17.46 -4.83
N LYS A 193 17.72 18.27 -5.05
CA LYS A 193 18.37 18.42 -6.36
C LYS A 193 19.30 17.23 -6.68
N ASP A 194 19.95 16.67 -5.68
CA ASP A 194 20.80 15.47 -5.76
C ASP A 194 20.46 14.54 -4.59
N LEU A 195 19.39 13.77 -4.74
CA LEU A 195 18.92 12.84 -3.71
C LEU A 195 20.00 11.84 -3.26
N PRO A 196 20.79 11.20 -4.15
CA PRO A 196 21.87 10.32 -3.75
C PRO A 196 22.93 11.00 -2.88
N ALA A 197 23.32 12.24 -3.17
CA ALA A 197 24.29 12.97 -2.36
C ALA A 197 23.75 13.26 -0.95
N GLU A 198 22.48 13.67 -0.85
CA GLU A 198 21.83 13.93 0.44
C GLU A 198 21.66 12.65 1.28
N VAL A 199 21.31 11.51 0.63
CA VAL A 199 21.24 10.20 1.30
C VAL A 199 22.61 9.77 1.79
N ARG A 200 23.68 9.91 1.00
CA ARG A 200 25.03 9.63 1.46
C ARG A 200 25.44 10.50 2.64
N ALA A 201 25.13 11.79 2.59
CA ALA A 201 25.40 12.69 3.73
C ALA A 201 24.67 12.23 5.01
N ALA A 202 23.40 11.81 4.88
CA ALA A 202 22.60 11.32 6.01
C ALA A 202 23.06 9.95 6.55
N THR A 203 23.85 9.20 5.78
CA THR A 203 24.31 7.84 6.13
C THR A 203 25.81 7.72 6.37
N GLY A 204 26.52 8.82 6.52
CA GLY A 204 27.99 8.82 6.69
C GLY A 204 28.72 8.22 5.48
N GLY A 205 28.23 8.46 4.26
CA GLY A 205 28.83 8.00 3.01
C GLY A 205 28.35 6.62 2.51
N LYS A 206 27.62 5.86 3.33
CA LYS A 206 27.22 4.46 3.01
C LYS A 206 26.10 4.36 1.96
N GLY A 207 25.19 5.34 1.91
CA GLY A 207 23.97 5.25 1.11
C GLY A 207 22.87 4.41 1.78
N ALA A 208 21.83 4.04 1.03
CA ALA A 208 20.75 3.19 1.47
C ALA A 208 20.97 1.73 1.04
N ASP A 209 20.60 0.78 1.90
CA ASP A 209 20.67 -0.66 1.64
C ASP A 209 19.48 -1.11 0.78
N VAL A 210 18.32 -0.52 1.02
CA VAL A 210 17.07 -0.74 0.28
C VAL A 210 16.51 0.59 -0.21
N VAL A 211 16.10 0.64 -1.47
CA VAL A 211 15.36 1.77 -2.06
C VAL A 211 13.97 1.28 -2.44
N PHE A 212 12.94 1.88 -1.85
CA PHE A 212 11.56 1.63 -2.19
C PHE A 212 10.98 2.87 -2.87
N ASP A 213 10.82 2.79 -4.19
CA ASP A 213 10.34 3.89 -5.01
C ASP A 213 8.85 3.72 -5.34
N LEU A 214 8.04 4.66 -4.86
CA LEU A 214 6.59 4.69 -5.03
C LEU A 214 6.13 5.75 -6.04
N VAL A 215 7.09 6.48 -6.62
CA VAL A 215 6.84 7.61 -7.54
C VAL A 215 7.21 7.25 -8.98
N GLY A 216 8.37 6.59 -9.15
CA GLY A 216 8.92 6.28 -10.46
C GLY A 216 9.50 7.50 -11.21
N GLY A 217 9.65 7.36 -12.53
CA GLY A 217 10.07 8.44 -13.41
C GLY A 217 11.50 8.91 -13.17
N ILE A 218 11.70 10.22 -13.13
CA ILE A 218 13.03 10.84 -13.00
C ILE A 218 13.66 10.61 -11.62
N MET A 219 12.85 10.48 -10.57
CA MET A 219 13.31 10.19 -9.21
C MET A 219 13.97 8.82 -9.16
N PHE A 220 13.35 7.80 -9.77
CA PHE A 220 13.91 6.47 -9.89
C PHE A 220 15.26 6.47 -10.63
N ARG A 221 15.36 7.13 -11.78
CA ARG A 221 16.62 7.23 -12.53
C ARG A 221 17.73 7.87 -11.71
N ASN A 222 17.41 8.93 -10.96
CA ASN A 222 18.38 9.60 -10.11
C ASN A 222 18.83 8.72 -8.93
N ALA A 223 17.93 7.91 -8.37
CA ALA A 223 18.27 6.97 -7.31
C ALA A 223 19.13 5.82 -7.80
N VAL A 224 18.87 5.30 -9.02
CA VAL A 224 19.56 4.12 -9.59
C VAL A 224 20.92 4.45 -10.19
N ASN A 225 21.04 5.55 -10.95
CA ASN A 225 22.23 5.85 -11.74
C ASN A 225 23.45 6.27 -10.91
N ARG A 226 23.30 6.52 -9.62
CA ARG A 226 24.36 6.96 -8.71
C ARG A 226 24.56 6.07 -7.47
N VAL A 227 23.89 4.92 -7.39
CA VAL A 227 24.25 3.89 -6.43
C VAL A 227 25.47 3.18 -7.00
N GLU A 228 26.67 3.68 -6.67
CA GLU A 228 27.89 2.92 -6.93
C GLU A 228 27.78 1.57 -6.22
N PRO A 229 28.29 0.48 -6.81
CA PRO A 229 28.30 -0.82 -6.15
C PRO A 229 29.03 -0.64 -4.82
N ALA A 230 28.30 -0.75 -3.72
CA ALA A 230 28.93 -0.88 -2.42
C ALA A 230 29.73 -2.18 -2.46
N GLY A 231 31.00 -2.01 -2.78
CA GLY A 231 32.10 -2.88 -2.44
C GLY A 231 32.10 -4.29 -2.98
N ALA A 232 33.01 -4.50 -3.80
CA ALA A 232 33.94 -5.66 -3.79
C ALA A 232 34.41 -6.16 -2.39
N ALA A 233 33.93 -5.65 -1.28
CA ALA A 233 34.43 -5.92 0.08
C ALA A 233 33.63 -6.95 0.89
N ARG A 234 32.57 -7.57 0.36
CA ARG A 234 31.88 -8.69 1.02
C ARG A 234 31.99 -10.01 0.26
N ARG A 235 33.16 -10.31 -0.29
CA ARG A 235 33.57 -11.70 -0.54
C ARG A 235 34.25 -12.20 0.73
N ASN A 236 33.50 -12.79 1.62
CA ASN A 236 33.86 -13.85 2.55
C ASN A 236 32.90 -13.88 3.71
N ARG A 237 31.83 -14.64 3.56
CA ARG A 237 31.30 -15.50 4.63
C ARG A 237 30.20 -16.41 4.09
N ARG A 238 30.60 -17.69 4.00
CA ARG A 238 29.82 -18.93 4.05
C ARG A 238 28.95 -19.29 2.84
N ASP A 239 29.43 -20.33 2.22
CA ASP A 239 28.87 -21.15 1.17
C ASP A 239 27.42 -21.56 1.40
N GLY A 240 26.57 -21.16 0.44
CA GLY A 240 25.27 -21.70 0.17
C GLY A 240 24.90 -21.26 -1.25
N PRO A 241 24.36 -22.16 -2.11
CA PRO A 241 24.28 -21.89 -3.54
C PRO A 241 23.23 -20.85 -3.88
N ALA A 242 23.59 -19.93 -4.78
CA ALA A 242 22.72 -19.17 -5.68
C ALA A 242 21.82 -18.04 -5.14
N ARG A 243 22.01 -17.51 -3.91
CA ARG A 243 21.32 -16.29 -3.46
C ARG A 243 22.19 -15.04 -3.34
N SER A 244 23.48 -15.13 -3.64
CA SER A 244 24.47 -14.09 -3.32
C SER A 244 24.64 -13.01 -4.40
N GLU A 245 24.14 -13.17 -5.62
CA GLU A 245 24.33 -12.18 -6.70
C GLU A 245 23.23 -11.11 -6.80
N LEU A 246 22.09 -11.31 -6.16
CA LEU A 246 20.97 -10.35 -6.14
C LEU A 246 20.96 -9.38 -4.92
N ARG A 247 21.89 -9.56 -3.97
CA ARG A 247 21.91 -8.77 -2.72
C ARG A 247 22.49 -7.36 -2.84
N SER A 248 23.03 -6.95 -3.98
CA SER A 248 23.69 -5.62 -4.09
C SER A 248 22.79 -4.49 -4.60
N ARG A 249 21.53 -4.76 -4.99
CA ARG A 249 20.59 -3.75 -5.46
C ARG A 249 19.15 -4.22 -5.24
N ARG A 250 18.59 -3.89 -4.09
CA ARG A 250 17.17 -4.14 -3.85
C ARG A 250 16.38 -2.90 -4.22
N LEU A 251 16.03 -2.82 -5.50
CA LEU A 251 15.15 -1.81 -6.07
C LEU A 251 13.79 -2.47 -6.30
N LEU A 252 12.75 -1.88 -5.75
CA LEU A 252 11.37 -2.27 -6.00
C LEU A 252 10.67 -1.11 -6.70
N PRO A 253 10.04 -1.36 -7.84
CA PRO A 253 9.22 -0.37 -8.53
C PRO A 253 7.90 -0.15 -7.80
#